data_3aea8e43ae322d8b5bb36f235e5107e3
#
_entry.id   3aea8e43ae322d8b5bb36f235e5107e3
#
_cell.length_a   1.000
_cell.length_b   1.000
_cell.length_c   1.000
_cell.angle_alpha   90.00
_cell.angle_beta   90.00
_cell.angle_gamma   90.00
#
_symmetry.space_group_name_H-M   'P 1'
#
loop_
_entity.id
_entity.type
_entity.pdbx_description
1 polymer ?
#
loop_
_entity_poly.entity_id
_entity_poly.type
_entity_poly.pdbx_seq_one_letter_code
_entity_poly.pdbx_strand_id
1 'polypeptide(L)'
;QPRSVRQDQDMNLSKPSPEQTSELMIQAGWYQLEGRHLVFCGDTAAQVFAAWAPLVKLAIAVTGNDWAHDWLIDQAENVVVLPTAEYSDDKLKQLLKLLSKPGDVVMFPWLPSENMLTTAHKLGRTVYAGEENIEKCRWAIAASGLNVTAIEPNYVAELVS
;
A
#
# COMPACT_ATOMS: atom_id res chain seq x y z
N GLN A 1 34.58 -18.19 -3.27
CA GLN A 1 33.89 -17.68 -3.11
C GLN A 1 33.78 -17.41 -3.08
N PRO A 2 34.07 -17.69 -3.24
CA PRO A 2 33.48 -17.08 -3.07
C PRO A 2 33.25 -16.56 -3.16
N ARG A 3 33.50 -16.63 -3.48
CA ARG A 3 32.76 -15.93 -3.43
C ARG A 3 32.47 -15.59 -3.91
N SER A 4 32.73 -15.92 -4.25
CA SER A 4 31.93 -15.31 -4.51
C SER A 4 31.51 -15.04 -4.83
N VAL A 5 31.71 -15.29 -5.06
CA VAL A 5 30.76 -14.76 -5.18
C VAL A 5 30.30 -14.46 -5.30
N ARG A 6 30.47 -14.72 -5.38
CA ARG A 6 29.56 -14.19 -5.33
C ARG A 6 29.26 -13.82 -6.00
N GLN A 7 29.28 -14.01 -6.27
CA GLN A 7 28.62 -13.50 -6.73
C GLN A 7 27.88 -13.38 -7.17
N ASP A 8 27.85 -13.78 -7.41
CA ASP A 8 26.85 -13.45 -7.70
C ASP A 8 26.13 -13.41 -7.67
N GLN A 9 26.28 -13.83 -7.71
CA GLN A 9 25.32 -13.53 -7.44
C GLN A 9 24.81 -12.80 -7.57
N ASP A 10 24.75 -12.86 -7.96
CA ASP A 10 24.11 -12.04 -8.01
C ASP A 10 23.69 -11.25 -8.20
N MET A 11 23.46 -11.60 -8.35
CA MET A 11 23.17 -10.57 -8.52
C MET A 11 22.10 -9.85 -9.23
N ASN A 12 21.10 -10.21 -9.88
CA ASN A 12 20.05 -9.35 -10.30
C ASN A 12 19.07 -9.11 -9.18
N LEU A 13 18.88 -7.86 -8.85
CA LEU A 13 18.17 -7.53 -7.63
C LEU A 13 17.16 -6.43 -7.86
N SER A 14 16.56 -6.40 -9.05
CA SER A 14 15.57 -5.38 -9.35
C SER A 14 14.32 -5.51 -8.47
N LYS A 15 14.02 -6.75 -8.01
CA LYS A 15 12.89 -6.97 -7.11
C LYS A 15 13.33 -7.80 -5.93
N PRO A 16 13.04 -7.39 -4.71
CA PRO A 16 13.33 -8.25 -3.57
C PRO A 16 12.38 -9.43 -3.55
N SER A 17 12.87 -10.56 -3.07
CA SER A 17 12.02 -11.69 -2.79
C SER A 17 11.19 -11.38 -1.54
N PRO A 18 10.12 -12.15 -1.28
CA PRO A 18 9.41 -11.99 -0.01
C PRO A 18 10.31 -12.12 1.19
N GLU A 19 11.31 -12.98 1.12
CA GLU A 19 12.26 -13.14 2.21
C GLU A 19 13.09 -11.88 2.41
N GLN A 20 13.53 -11.27 1.31
CA GLN A 20 14.29 -10.03 1.40
C GLN A 20 13.45 -8.92 1.99
N THR A 21 12.16 -8.86 1.63
CA THR A 21 11.26 -7.88 2.20
C THR A 21 11.16 -8.06 3.71
N SER A 22 11.05 -9.31 4.16
CA SER A 22 11.01 -9.60 5.59
C SER A 22 12.32 -9.20 6.26
N GLU A 23 13.44 -9.42 5.59
CA GLU A 23 14.75 -9.07 6.13
C GLU A 23 14.91 -7.57 6.29
N LEU A 24 14.16 -6.76 5.54
CA LEU A 24 14.17 -5.31 5.74
C LEU A 24 13.51 -4.93 7.05
N MET A 25 12.93 -5.90 7.75
CA MET A 25 12.37 -5.66 9.08
C MET A 25 11.31 -4.57 9.03
N ILE A 26 10.27 -4.81 8.25
CA ILE A 26 9.17 -3.84 8.14
C ILE A 26 8.67 -3.48 9.54
N GLN A 27 8.66 -2.19 9.82
CA GLN A 27 8.26 -1.63 11.10
C GLN A 27 7.28 -0.50 10.85
N ALA A 28 6.81 0.13 11.94
CA ALA A 28 5.97 1.31 11.79
C ALA A 28 6.71 2.37 10.98
N GLY A 29 6.02 2.98 10.03
CA GLY A 29 6.61 4.02 9.20
C GLY A 29 6.14 3.94 7.77
N TRP A 30 6.83 4.68 6.91
CA TRP A 30 6.46 4.83 5.52
C TRP A 30 7.34 4.00 4.60
N TYR A 31 6.72 3.46 3.56
CA TYR A 31 7.44 2.67 2.54
C TYR A 31 6.96 3.07 1.16
N GLN A 32 7.89 3.10 0.20
CA GLN A 32 7.57 3.35 -1.19
C GLN A 32 7.79 2.06 -1.97
N LEU A 33 6.85 1.70 -2.82
CA LEU A 33 6.93 0.49 -3.64
C LEU A 33 7.03 0.87 -5.11
N GLU A 34 8.05 0.35 -5.79
CA GLU A 34 8.34 0.59 -7.21
C GLU A 34 8.45 2.07 -7.53
N GLY A 35 8.92 2.88 -6.57
CA GLY A 35 9.02 4.32 -6.77
C GLY A 35 7.70 5.01 -7.02
N ARG A 36 6.57 4.39 -6.67
CA ARG A 36 5.27 4.86 -7.11
C ARG A 36 4.19 4.78 -6.04
N HIS A 37 4.09 3.65 -5.36
CA HIS A 37 3.06 3.46 -4.33
C HIS A 37 3.61 3.86 -2.96
N LEU A 38 2.74 4.37 -2.09
CA LEU A 38 3.10 4.72 -0.72
C LEU A 38 2.30 3.86 0.24
N VAL A 39 2.97 3.26 1.20
CA VAL A 39 2.32 2.42 2.21
C VAL A 39 2.79 2.87 3.58
N PHE A 40 1.84 3.15 4.45
CA PHE A 40 2.09 3.53 5.84
C PHE A 40 1.78 2.35 6.75
N CYS A 41 2.77 1.87 7.47
CA CYS A 41 2.56 0.84 8.48
C CYS A 41 2.34 1.53 9.81
N GLY A 42 1.08 1.72 10.17
CA GLY A 42 0.69 2.43 11.37
C GLY A 42 -0.79 2.74 11.35
N ASP A 43 -1.24 3.48 12.36
CA ASP A 43 -2.65 3.82 12.53
C ASP A 43 -3.06 4.84 11.47
N THR A 44 -3.93 4.45 10.56
CA THR A 44 -4.38 5.33 9.48
C THR A 44 -5.39 6.36 9.95
N ALA A 45 -5.91 6.24 11.17
CA ALA A 45 -6.69 7.30 11.77
C ALA A 45 -5.79 8.41 12.31
N ALA A 46 -4.48 8.15 12.42
CA ALA A 46 -3.54 9.13 12.94
C ALA A 46 -3.40 10.30 11.96
N GLN A 47 -3.19 11.48 12.53
CA GLN A 47 -3.10 12.69 11.73
C GLN A 47 -1.98 12.60 10.67
N VAL A 48 -0.91 11.88 10.98
CA VAL A 48 0.22 11.82 10.05
C VAL A 48 -0.19 11.17 8.72
N PHE A 49 -1.06 10.16 8.77
CA PHE A 49 -1.52 9.52 7.53
C PHE A 49 -2.44 10.46 6.74
N ALA A 50 -3.41 11.07 7.43
CA ALA A 50 -4.35 11.98 6.79
C ALA A 50 -3.65 13.22 6.26
N ALA A 51 -2.67 13.74 6.99
CA ALA A 51 -2.00 14.98 6.63
C ALA A 51 -1.23 14.87 5.32
N TRP A 52 -0.70 13.71 5.02
CA TRP A 52 0.07 13.51 3.79
C TRP A 52 -0.76 12.92 2.66
N ALA A 53 -2.05 12.66 2.89
CA ALA A 53 -2.87 12.02 1.87
C ALA A 53 -3.09 12.95 0.67
N PRO A 54 -2.86 12.45 -0.55
CA PRO A 54 -3.20 13.24 -1.73
C PRO A 54 -4.70 13.20 -1.97
N LEU A 55 -5.18 14.04 -2.86
CA LEU A 55 -6.55 13.87 -3.35
C LEU A 55 -6.57 12.62 -4.22
N VAL A 56 -7.49 11.71 -3.94
CA VAL A 56 -7.54 10.45 -4.65
C VAL A 56 -8.86 10.29 -5.38
N LYS A 57 -8.84 9.45 -6.39
CA LYS A 57 -10.05 9.19 -7.17
C LYS A 57 -11.02 8.32 -6.39
N LEU A 58 -10.50 7.35 -5.65
CA LEU A 58 -11.31 6.34 -5.00
C LEU A 58 -10.64 5.91 -3.71
N ALA A 59 -11.39 5.87 -2.62
CA ALA A 59 -10.95 5.27 -1.38
C ALA A 59 -11.83 4.06 -1.12
N ILE A 60 -11.21 2.92 -0.86
CA ILE A 60 -11.92 1.69 -0.50
C ILE A 60 -11.53 1.34 0.92
N ALA A 61 -12.47 1.53 1.83
CA ALA A 61 -12.27 1.33 3.26
C ALA A 61 -12.91 0.00 3.67
N VAL A 62 -12.09 -1.02 3.82
CA VAL A 62 -12.55 -2.34 4.25
C VAL A 62 -12.34 -2.42 5.75
N THR A 63 -13.42 -2.42 6.52
CA THR A 63 -13.33 -2.35 7.96
C THR A 63 -14.36 -3.22 8.62
N GLY A 64 -14.06 -3.64 9.86
CA GLY A 64 -14.94 -4.52 10.61
C GLY A 64 -16.15 -3.80 11.19
N ASN A 65 -15.91 -2.77 11.97
CA ASN A 65 -17.03 -2.16 12.68
C ASN A 65 -16.75 -0.74 13.16
N ASP A 66 -15.57 -0.25 13.10
CA ASP A 66 -15.28 1.05 13.66
C ASP A 66 -14.86 2.01 12.58
N TRP A 67 -15.26 3.27 12.75
CA TRP A 67 -15.04 4.26 11.71
C TRP A 67 -14.50 5.55 12.34
N ALA A 68 -13.23 5.80 12.14
CA ALA A 68 -12.59 7.03 12.59
C ALA A 68 -11.86 7.68 11.43
N HIS A 69 -12.50 7.66 10.25
CA HIS A 69 -11.85 8.10 9.02
C HIS A 69 -12.75 9.05 8.24
N ASP A 70 -13.47 9.94 8.95
CA ASP A 70 -14.34 10.90 8.30
C ASP A 70 -13.59 11.77 7.29
N TRP A 71 -12.30 11.96 7.51
CA TRP A 71 -11.49 12.78 6.62
C TRP A 71 -11.42 12.22 5.19
N LEU A 72 -11.73 10.96 5.00
CA LEU A 72 -11.73 10.38 3.65
C LEU A 72 -12.74 11.05 2.73
N ILE A 73 -13.82 11.55 3.29
CA ILE A 73 -14.85 12.21 2.49
C ILE A 73 -14.29 13.43 1.78
N ASP A 74 -13.34 14.12 2.42
CA ASP A 74 -12.75 15.30 1.84
C ASP A 74 -11.56 14.99 0.93
N GLN A 75 -11.02 13.77 1.00
CA GLN A 75 -9.81 13.43 0.27
C GLN A 75 -10.06 12.56 -0.96
N ALA A 76 -11.25 12.03 -1.12
CA ALA A 76 -11.54 11.12 -2.23
C ALA A 76 -12.80 11.57 -2.96
N GLU A 77 -12.77 11.43 -4.30
CA GLU A 77 -13.97 11.71 -5.09
C GLU A 77 -15.06 10.69 -4.80
N ASN A 78 -14.67 9.44 -4.58
CA ASN A 78 -15.60 8.37 -4.24
C ASN A 78 -15.05 7.61 -3.06
N VAL A 79 -15.91 7.30 -2.10
CA VAL A 79 -15.54 6.50 -0.94
C VAL A 79 -16.47 5.29 -0.90
N VAL A 80 -15.87 4.10 -0.86
CA VAL A 80 -16.62 2.87 -0.70
C VAL A 80 -16.24 2.27 0.64
N VAL A 81 -17.23 2.06 1.50
CA VAL A 81 -17.01 1.39 2.79
C VAL A 81 -17.54 -0.03 2.65
N LEU A 82 -16.67 -0.99 2.91
CA LEU A 82 -16.99 -2.39 2.69
C LEU A 82 -16.73 -3.17 3.98
N PRO A 83 -17.73 -3.86 4.52
CA PRO A 83 -17.48 -4.70 5.69
C PRO A 83 -16.45 -5.77 5.36
N THR A 84 -15.58 -6.06 6.33
CA THR A 84 -14.53 -7.05 6.13
C THR A 84 -15.11 -8.39 5.66
N ALA A 85 -16.25 -8.78 6.21
CA ALA A 85 -16.88 -10.06 5.87
C ALA A 85 -17.36 -10.11 4.43
N GLU A 86 -17.55 -8.97 3.78
CA GLU A 86 -18.02 -8.92 2.40
C GLU A 86 -16.91 -8.71 1.39
N TYR A 87 -15.69 -8.55 1.86
CA TYR A 87 -14.57 -8.29 0.99
C TYR A 87 -14.17 -9.55 0.21
N SER A 88 -13.81 -9.36 -1.06
CA SER A 88 -13.12 -10.38 -1.85
C SER A 88 -12.21 -9.66 -2.84
N ASP A 89 -11.17 -10.35 -3.29
CA ASP A 89 -10.26 -9.76 -4.27
C ASP A 89 -10.98 -9.50 -5.60
N ASP A 90 -11.96 -10.32 -5.95
CA ASP A 90 -12.75 -10.09 -7.15
C ASP A 90 -13.60 -8.84 -7.03
N LYS A 91 -14.19 -8.61 -5.86
CA LYS A 91 -14.97 -7.40 -5.63
C LYS A 91 -14.07 -6.17 -5.71
N LEU A 92 -12.85 -6.27 -5.18
CA LEU A 92 -11.90 -5.17 -5.30
C LEU A 92 -11.61 -4.84 -6.76
N LYS A 93 -11.37 -5.87 -7.59
CA LYS A 93 -11.13 -5.64 -9.00
C LYS A 93 -12.29 -4.92 -9.66
N GLN A 94 -13.51 -5.35 -9.35
CA GLN A 94 -14.71 -4.74 -9.93
C GLN A 94 -14.82 -3.27 -9.54
N LEU A 95 -14.59 -2.96 -8.26
CA LEU A 95 -14.67 -1.59 -7.78
C LEU A 95 -13.61 -0.71 -8.43
N LEU A 96 -12.39 -1.22 -8.55
CA LEU A 96 -11.31 -0.47 -9.18
C LEU A 96 -11.63 -0.16 -10.64
N LYS A 97 -12.16 -1.13 -11.35
CA LYS A 97 -12.48 -0.94 -12.77
C LYS A 97 -13.68 -0.03 -12.97
N LEU A 98 -14.64 -0.08 -12.05
CA LEU A 98 -15.86 0.71 -12.17
C LEU A 98 -15.65 2.16 -11.77
N LEU A 99 -14.87 2.41 -10.72
CA LEU A 99 -14.79 3.73 -10.10
C LEU A 99 -13.45 4.43 -10.28
N SER A 100 -12.54 3.85 -11.05
CA SER A 100 -11.25 4.48 -11.35
C SER A 100 -10.75 4.03 -12.71
N LYS A 101 -9.63 4.62 -13.13
CA LYS A 101 -8.99 4.31 -14.40
C LYS A 101 -7.51 4.07 -14.16
N PRO A 102 -6.82 3.36 -15.08
CA PRO A 102 -5.36 3.26 -14.98
C PRO A 102 -4.74 4.65 -14.85
N GLY A 103 -3.79 4.79 -13.94
CA GLY A 103 -3.15 6.06 -13.66
C GLY A 103 -3.76 6.81 -12.49
N ASP A 104 -4.98 6.47 -12.10
CA ASP A 104 -5.62 7.14 -10.97
C ASP A 104 -4.98 6.69 -9.65
N VAL A 105 -5.05 7.56 -8.65
CA VAL A 105 -4.60 7.25 -7.30
C VAL A 105 -5.79 6.69 -6.52
N VAL A 106 -5.58 5.56 -5.87
CA VAL A 106 -6.59 4.93 -5.03
C VAL A 106 -6.02 4.77 -3.63
N MET A 107 -6.90 4.78 -2.64
CA MET A 107 -6.50 4.76 -1.24
C MET A 107 -7.11 3.56 -0.52
N PHE A 108 -6.29 2.87 0.25
CA PHE A 108 -6.73 1.76 1.10
C PHE A 108 -6.30 2.04 2.53
N PRO A 109 -7.20 2.53 3.41
CA PRO A 109 -6.82 2.79 4.81
C PRO A 109 -6.51 1.52 5.60
N TRP A 110 -6.93 0.36 5.10
CA TRP A 110 -6.63 -0.94 5.69
C TRP A 110 -6.28 -1.92 4.57
N LEU A 111 -5.47 -2.90 4.89
CA LEU A 111 -5.05 -3.94 3.95
C LEU A 111 -5.37 -5.32 4.52
N PRO A 112 -6.66 -5.66 4.64
CA PRO A 112 -7.05 -6.96 5.19
C PRO A 112 -6.65 -8.14 4.32
N SER A 113 -6.45 -7.93 3.03
CA SER A 113 -5.98 -8.98 2.13
C SER A 113 -4.59 -8.63 1.63
N GLU A 114 -3.69 -9.62 1.64
CA GLU A 114 -2.33 -9.41 1.17
C GLU A 114 -2.28 -9.14 -0.33
N ASN A 115 -3.38 -9.35 -1.05
CA ASN A 115 -3.41 -9.19 -2.51
C ASN A 115 -3.86 -7.81 -2.97
N MET A 116 -4.22 -6.91 -2.06
CA MET A 116 -4.79 -5.62 -2.45
C MET A 116 -3.79 -4.75 -3.22
N LEU A 117 -2.56 -4.67 -2.72
CA LEU A 117 -1.54 -3.87 -3.41
C LEU A 117 -1.22 -4.45 -4.77
N THR A 118 -1.08 -5.76 -4.85
CA THR A 118 -0.81 -6.46 -6.10
C THR A 118 -1.91 -6.21 -7.12
N THR A 119 -3.15 -6.33 -6.69
CA THR A 119 -4.30 -6.18 -7.58
C THR A 119 -4.34 -4.76 -8.18
N ALA A 120 -4.21 -3.75 -7.33
CA ALA A 120 -4.26 -2.37 -7.81
C ALA A 120 -3.07 -2.06 -8.71
N HIS A 121 -1.90 -2.58 -8.38
CA HIS A 121 -0.71 -2.38 -9.20
C HIS A 121 -0.90 -2.98 -10.59
N LYS A 122 -1.38 -4.22 -10.65
CA LYS A 122 -1.59 -4.90 -11.94
C LYS A 122 -2.63 -4.19 -12.80
N LEU A 123 -3.58 -3.53 -12.17
CA LEU A 123 -4.60 -2.78 -12.90
C LEU A 123 -4.14 -1.36 -13.21
N GLY A 124 -2.89 -1.02 -12.94
CA GLY A 124 -2.32 0.27 -13.32
C GLY A 124 -2.65 1.43 -12.40
N ARG A 125 -3.25 1.17 -11.23
CA ARG A 125 -3.55 2.22 -10.28
C ARG A 125 -2.32 2.51 -9.42
N THR A 126 -2.23 3.74 -8.93
CA THR A 126 -1.22 4.14 -7.95
C THR A 126 -1.89 4.09 -6.58
N VAL A 127 -1.21 3.49 -5.60
CA VAL A 127 -1.81 3.23 -4.30
C VAL A 127 -1.23 4.13 -3.22
N TYR A 128 -2.11 4.69 -2.39
CA TYR A 128 -1.77 5.33 -1.13
C TYR A 128 -2.47 4.52 -0.06
N ALA A 129 -1.73 3.74 0.70
CA ALA A 129 -2.34 2.75 1.59
C ALA A 129 -1.75 2.80 2.97
N GLY A 130 -2.47 2.24 3.92
CA GLY A 130 -1.97 2.08 5.27
C GLY A 130 -2.52 0.82 5.89
N GLU A 131 -1.90 0.39 6.97
CA GLU A 131 -2.33 -0.77 7.73
C GLU A 131 -1.73 -0.68 9.12
N GLU A 132 -2.58 -0.71 10.14
CA GLU A 132 -2.07 -0.57 11.51
C GLU A 132 -1.46 -1.87 12.03
N ASN A 133 -1.84 -3.02 11.50
CA ASN A 133 -1.27 -4.29 11.91
C ASN A 133 0.01 -4.53 11.11
N ILE A 134 1.16 -4.54 11.81
CA ILE A 134 2.46 -4.65 11.15
C ILE A 134 2.58 -5.94 10.35
N GLU A 135 2.03 -7.04 10.87
CA GLU A 135 2.10 -8.31 10.16
C GLU A 135 1.35 -8.25 8.83
N LYS A 136 0.15 -7.67 8.84
CA LYS A 136 -0.63 -7.54 7.61
C LYS A 136 0.06 -6.62 6.62
N CYS A 137 0.67 -5.55 7.13
CA CYS A 137 1.40 -4.63 6.28
C CYS A 137 2.57 -5.36 5.60
N ARG A 138 3.31 -6.14 6.38
CA ARG A 138 4.44 -6.89 5.86
C ARG A 138 3.99 -7.92 4.82
N TRP A 139 2.89 -8.62 5.09
CA TRP A 139 2.37 -9.61 4.15
C TRP A 139 1.98 -8.97 2.83
N ALA A 140 1.32 -7.81 2.88
CA ALA A 140 0.89 -7.13 1.67
C ALA A 140 2.08 -6.67 0.84
N ILE A 141 3.09 -6.11 1.50
CA ILE A 141 4.30 -5.65 0.82
C ILE A 141 5.03 -6.83 0.19
N ALA A 142 5.20 -7.93 0.95
CA ALA A 142 5.89 -9.10 0.44
C ALA A 142 5.14 -9.73 -0.73
N ALA A 143 3.81 -9.84 -0.62
CA ALA A 143 3.01 -10.47 -1.67
C ALA A 143 3.04 -9.67 -2.97
N SER A 144 3.27 -8.35 -2.87
CA SER A 144 3.32 -7.52 -4.08
C SER A 144 4.52 -7.85 -4.96
N GLY A 145 5.63 -8.31 -4.37
CA GLY A 145 6.84 -8.58 -5.11
C GLY A 145 7.52 -7.34 -5.66
N LEU A 146 7.09 -6.16 -5.22
CA LEU A 146 7.63 -4.90 -5.73
C LEU A 146 8.85 -4.47 -4.93
N ASN A 147 9.68 -3.64 -5.53
CA ASN A 147 10.84 -3.07 -4.84
C ASN A 147 10.34 -2.14 -3.74
N VAL A 148 10.84 -2.35 -2.53
CA VAL A 148 10.39 -1.59 -1.38
C VAL A 148 11.54 -0.76 -0.82
N THR A 149 11.25 0.51 -0.47
CA THR A 149 12.21 1.43 0.11
C THR A 149 11.56 2.11 1.31
N ALA A 150 12.22 2.06 2.46
CA ALA A 150 11.78 2.82 3.62
C ALA A 150 12.06 4.31 3.36
N ILE A 151 11.11 5.18 3.71
CA ILE A 151 11.28 6.61 3.44
C ILE A 151 10.96 7.42 4.70
N GLU A 152 11.53 8.61 4.75
CA GLU A 152 11.32 9.51 5.87
C GLU A 152 10.08 10.37 5.64
N PRO A 153 9.37 10.77 6.71
CA PRO A 153 8.13 11.54 6.56
C PRO A 153 8.28 12.82 5.74
N ASN A 154 9.38 13.53 5.86
CA ASN A 154 9.54 14.77 5.09
C ASN A 154 9.67 14.49 3.61
N TYR A 155 10.21 13.32 3.25
CA TYR A 155 10.29 12.92 1.85
C TYR A 155 8.91 12.59 1.31
N VAL A 156 8.03 12.01 2.14
CA VAL A 156 6.65 11.77 1.74
C VAL A 156 5.97 13.06 1.36
N ALA A 157 6.19 14.12 2.12
CA ALA A 157 5.60 15.41 1.82
C ALA A 157 5.98 15.90 0.43
N GLU A 158 7.22 15.69 0.02
CA GLU A 158 7.66 16.07 -1.31
C GLU A 158 7.02 15.23 -2.40
N LEU A 159 6.80 13.95 -2.12
CA LEU A 159 6.24 13.05 -3.10
C LEU A 159 4.77 13.32 -3.40
N VAL A 160 4.01 13.79 -2.40
CA VAL A 160 2.57 13.97 -2.55
C VAL A 160 2.16 15.43 -2.77
N SER A 161 3.09 16.36 -2.67
CA SER A 161 2.80 17.74 -2.96
C SER A 161 3.17 18.08 -4.40
#